data_46e832f5200580d25fc36a1744d9d1a1
#
_entry.id   46e832f5200580d25fc36a1744d9d1a1
#
_cell.length_a   1.000
_cell.length_b   1.000
_cell.length_c   1.000
_cell.angle_alpha   90.00
_cell.angle_beta   90.00
_cell.angle_gamma   90.00
#
_symmetry.space_group_name_H-M   'P 1'
#
loop_
_entity.id
_entity.type
_entity.pdbx_description
1 polymer ?
#
loop_
_entity_poly.entity_id
_entity_poly.type
_entity_poly.pdbx_seq_one_letter_code
_entity_poly.pdbx_strand_id
1 'polypeptide(L)'
;MRITVTVDQPTPAFQDKLLALLAEHAEDVETDTSWNEERATHYYRMLPQRARRIVKEAVQRGGHVPADALRDNPDDSLRGHSAPLSRILQRGKMLGRWPDGIEQPVKPLGPGFGKVEGYEMPADLIPVFQAAIRNVENLHSAKVNELRESIRANRPEPINDAPLRDAVARQDAAMRTNGEPTDRTTEK
;
A
#
# COMPACT_ATOMS: atom_id res chain seq x y z
N MET A 1 -16.17 -24.67 -31.46
CA MET A 1 -16.15 -24.99 -30.01
C MET A 1 -15.14 -24.06 -29.37
N ARG A 2 -15.51 -23.29 -28.36
CA ARG A 2 -14.58 -22.37 -27.64
C ARG A 2 -14.12 -23.04 -26.35
N ILE A 3 -12.82 -23.12 -26.13
CA ILE A 3 -12.24 -23.66 -24.89
C ILE A 3 -11.48 -22.50 -24.22
N THR A 4 -11.81 -22.21 -22.98
CA THR A 4 -11.08 -21.21 -22.18
C THR A 4 -10.24 -21.95 -21.12
N VAL A 5 -8.94 -21.72 -21.11
CA VAL A 5 -8.04 -22.28 -20.11
C VAL A 5 -7.51 -21.13 -19.24
N THR A 6 -7.80 -21.21 -17.94
CA THR A 6 -7.27 -20.26 -16.96
C THR A 6 -6.22 -20.96 -16.12
N VAL A 7 -5.04 -20.38 -16.08
CA VAL A 7 -3.91 -20.90 -15.27
C VAL A 7 -3.38 -19.77 -14.41
N ASP A 8 -3.43 -19.97 -13.10
CA ASP A 8 -2.94 -19.00 -12.12
C ASP A 8 -1.43 -19.17 -11.94
N GLN A 9 -0.69 -18.09 -12.13
CA GLN A 9 0.78 -18.00 -11.94
C GLN A 9 1.56 -19.12 -12.67
N PRO A 10 1.40 -19.30 -13.99
CA PRO A 10 2.14 -20.31 -14.72
C PRO A 10 3.65 -20.01 -14.68
N THR A 11 4.45 -21.07 -14.58
CA THR A 11 5.89 -20.90 -14.80
C THR A 11 6.13 -20.55 -16.28
N PRO A 12 7.18 -19.78 -16.64
CA PRO A 12 7.48 -19.44 -18.03
C PRO A 12 7.58 -20.68 -18.92
N ALA A 13 8.24 -21.72 -18.45
CA ALA A 13 8.38 -22.98 -19.19
C ALA A 13 7.04 -23.71 -19.41
N PHE A 14 6.10 -23.62 -18.48
CA PHE A 14 4.75 -24.17 -18.66
C PHE A 14 3.95 -23.33 -19.65
N GLN A 15 4.04 -22.00 -19.57
CA GLN A 15 3.39 -21.08 -20.50
C GLN A 15 3.83 -21.34 -21.95
N ASP A 16 5.15 -21.44 -22.18
CA ASP A 16 5.72 -21.71 -23.49
C ASP A 16 5.23 -23.04 -24.06
N LYS A 17 5.23 -24.10 -23.25
CA LYS A 17 4.74 -25.43 -23.67
C LYS A 17 3.25 -25.43 -23.98
N LEU A 18 2.43 -24.76 -23.17
CA LEU A 18 0.99 -24.66 -23.37
C LEU A 18 0.69 -23.88 -24.65
N LEU A 19 1.36 -22.74 -24.89
CA LEU A 19 1.19 -21.95 -26.10
C LEU A 19 1.65 -22.72 -27.34
N ALA A 20 2.76 -23.46 -27.28
CA ALA A 20 3.22 -24.32 -28.36
C ALA A 20 2.19 -25.40 -28.70
N LEU A 21 1.64 -26.08 -27.68
CA LEU A 21 0.61 -27.09 -27.86
C LEU A 21 -0.69 -26.51 -28.45
N LEU A 22 -1.11 -25.33 -27.97
CA LEU A 22 -2.28 -24.65 -28.51
C LEU A 22 -2.06 -24.19 -29.94
N ALA A 23 -0.88 -23.66 -30.27
CA ALA A 23 -0.54 -23.24 -31.64
C ALA A 23 -0.50 -24.43 -32.63
N GLU A 24 -0.12 -25.62 -32.17
CA GLU A 24 -0.13 -26.84 -33.00
C GLU A 24 -1.57 -27.32 -33.32
N HIS A 25 -2.53 -27.07 -32.42
CA HIS A 25 -3.88 -27.63 -32.51
C HIS A 25 -5.00 -26.59 -32.68
N ALA A 26 -4.70 -25.31 -32.72
CA ALA A 26 -5.67 -24.22 -32.88
C ALA A 26 -5.25 -23.28 -34.01
N GLU A 27 -6.20 -22.92 -34.87
CA GLU A 27 -5.96 -21.96 -35.95
C GLU A 27 -5.68 -20.56 -35.41
N ASP A 28 -6.32 -20.19 -34.28
CA ASP A 28 -6.14 -18.90 -33.62
C ASP A 28 -6.00 -19.09 -32.11
N VAL A 29 -4.89 -18.60 -31.53
CA VAL A 29 -4.67 -18.53 -30.10
C VAL A 29 -4.66 -17.07 -29.66
N GLU A 30 -5.75 -16.65 -29.04
CA GLU A 30 -5.85 -15.32 -28.44
C GLU A 30 -5.45 -15.36 -26.96
N THR A 31 -4.46 -14.56 -26.60
CA THR A 31 -4.10 -14.36 -25.19
C THR A 31 -5.02 -13.28 -24.59
N ASP A 32 -5.70 -13.60 -23.48
CA ASP A 32 -6.49 -12.60 -22.74
C ASP A 32 -5.57 -11.52 -22.15
N THR A 33 -5.59 -10.33 -22.75
CA THR A 33 -4.82 -9.16 -22.32
C THR A 33 -5.66 -8.18 -21.49
N SER A 34 -6.87 -8.55 -21.10
CA SER A 34 -7.75 -7.70 -20.29
C SER A 34 -7.31 -7.62 -18.82
N TRP A 35 -7.66 -6.52 -18.18
CA TRP A 35 -7.58 -6.40 -16.73
C TRP A 35 -8.73 -7.17 -16.07
N ASN A 36 -8.40 -8.05 -15.15
CA ASN A 36 -9.32 -8.64 -14.20
C ASN A 36 -9.01 -8.19 -12.77
N GLU A 37 -9.87 -8.51 -11.81
CA GLU A 37 -9.73 -8.08 -10.41
C GLU A 37 -8.43 -8.58 -9.77
N GLU A 38 -8.00 -9.79 -10.06
CA GLU A 38 -6.77 -10.36 -9.51
C GLU A 38 -5.53 -9.62 -10.02
N ARG A 39 -5.41 -9.43 -11.34
CA ARG A 39 -4.33 -8.67 -11.97
C ARG A 39 -4.30 -7.23 -11.45
N ALA A 40 -5.45 -6.59 -11.34
CA ALA A 40 -5.59 -5.23 -10.84
C ALA A 40 -5.20 -5.13 -9.35
N THR A 41 -5.62 -6.08 -8.51
CA THR A 41 -5.24 -6.16 -7.09
C THR A 41 -3.74 -6.30 -6.94
N HIS A 42 -3.14 -7.20 -7.71
CA HIS A 42 -1.70 -7.42 -7.67
C HIS A 42 -0.92 -6.18 -8.14
N TYR A 43 -1.34 -5.57 -9.25
CA TYR A 43 -0.75 -4.34 -9.76
C TYR A 43 -0.85 -3.20 -8.74
N TYR A 44 -2.05 -2.95 -8.18
CA TYR A 44 -2.28 -1.89 -7.21
C TYR A 44 -1.44 -2.07 -5.94
N ARG A 45 -1.27 -3.30 -5.45
CA ARG A 45 -0.39 -3.62 -4.30
C ARG A 45 1.07 -3.28 -4.53
N MET A 46 1.56 -3.42 -5.76
CA MET A 46 2.95 -3.12 -6.10
C MET A 46 3.23 -1.62 -6.27
N LEU A 47 2.20 -0.80 -6.48
CA LEU A 47 2.36 0.63 -6.67
C LEU A 47 2.80 1.32 -5.36
N PRO A 48 3.76 2.27 -5.42
CA PRO A 48 4.06 3.16 -4.30
C PRO A 48 2.88 4.11 -4.03
N GLN A 49 2.81 4.68 -2.84
CA GLN A 49 1.68 5.47 -2.36
C GLN A 49 1.25 6.58 -3.33
N ARG A 50 2.19 7.34 -3.88
CA ARG A 50 1.89 8.43 -4.82
C ARG A 50 1.25 7.93 -6.12
N ALA A 51 1.71 6.79 -6.66
CA ALA A 51 1.10 6.18 -7.84
C ALA A 51 -0.26 5.53 -7.53
N ARG A 52 -0.43 4.96 -6.33
CA ARG A 52 -1.75 4.49 -5.86
C ARG A 52 -2.77 5.62 -5.79
N ARG A 53 -2.35 6.82 -5.35
CA ARG A 53 -3.23 8.00 -5.31
C ARG A 53 -3.79 8.32 -6.71
N ILE A 54 -2.97 8.25 -7.78
CA ILE A 54 -3.44 8.47 -9.15
C ILE A 54 -4.54 7.48 -9.52
N VAL A 55 -4.31 6.18 -9.28
CA VAL A 55 -5.29 5.12 -9.59
C VAL A 55 -6.58 5.29 -8.75
N LYS A 56 -6.44 5.58 -7.46
CA LYS A 56 -7.58 5.78 -6.55
C LYS A 56 -8.43 6.97 -6.95
N GLU A 57 -7.80 8.12 -7.23
CA GLU A 57 -8.50 9.32 -7.69
C GLU A 57 -9.17 9.11 -9.05
N ALA A 58 -8.53 8.36 -9.98
CA ALA A 58 -9.14 8.01 -11.26
C ALA A 58 -10.44 7.22 -11.06
N VAL A 59 -10.42 6.20 -10.21
CA VAL A 59 -11.61 5.41 -9.90
C VAL A 59 -12.70 6.26 -9.24
N GLN A 60 -12.34 7.09 -8.24
CA GLN A 60 -13.29 7.91 -7.49
C GLN A 60 -13.95 9.01 -8.33
N ARG A 61 -13.26 9.50 -9.36
CA ARG A 61 -13.72 10.59 -10.24
C ARG A 61 -14.33 10.09 -11.55
N GLY A 62 -14.57 8.81 -11.70
CA GLY A 62 -15.19 8.27 -12.91
C GLY A 62 -14.26 8.21 -14.12
N GLY A 63 -12.94 8.06 -13.87
CA GLY A 63 -11.93 7.82 -14.90
C GLY A 63 -11.01 8.99 -15.20
N HIS A 64 -11.40 10.24 -14.91
CA HIS A 64 -10.58 11.40 -15.21
C HIS A 64 -10.05 12.09 -13.95
N VAL A 65 -8.74 12.33 -13.89
CA VAL A 65 -8.08 13.06 -12.79
C VAL A 65 -7.28 14.23 -13.33
N PRO A 66 -7.65 15.47 -13.04
CA PRO A 66 -6.83 16.63 -13.39
C PRO A 66 -5.53 16.63 -12.58
N ALA A 67 -4.45 17.09 -13.19
CA ALA A 67 -3.14 17.14 -12.56
C ALA A 67 -3.14 17.90 -11.22
N ASP A 68 -3.92 18.99 -11.15
CA ASP A 68 -3.99 19.85 -9.96
C ASP A 68 -4.59 19.14 -8.74
N ALA A 69 -5.46 18.14 -8.95
CA ALA A 69 -5.99 17.32 -7.86
C ALA A 69 -4.95 16.37 -7.22
N LEU A 70 -3.83 16.16 -7.91
CA LEU A 70 -2.75 15.27 -7.48
C LEU A 70 -1.53 16.04 -6.93
N ARG A 71 -1.45 17.33 -7.17
CA ARG A 71 -0.37 18.17 -6.66
C ARG A 71 -0.66 18.58 -5.23
N ASP A 72 0.34 18.50 -4.38
CA ASP A 72 0.27 19.03 -3.02
C ASP A 72 0.62 20.54 -3.04
N ASN A 73 1.49 20.97 -4.00
CA ASN A 73 1.78 22.36 -4.30
C ASN A 73 1.66 22.59 -5.83
N PRO A 74 1.32 23.83 -6.30
CA PRO A 74 1.15 24.12 -7.71
C PRO A 74 2.38 23.81 -8.58
N ASP A 75 3.57 23.96 -8.01
CA ASP A 75 4.86 23.75 -8.70
C ASP A 75 5.35 22.29 -8.64
N ASP A 76 4.64 21.39 -7.94
CA ASP A 76 5.05 20.00 -7.81
C ASP A 76 4.98 19.27 -9.15
N SER A 77 6.08 18.62 -9.50
CA SER A 77 6.15 17.75 -10.67
C SER A 77 5.50 16.40 -10.43
N LEU A 78 4.53 16.04 -11.28
CA LEU A 78 3.90 14.70 -11.24
C LEU A 78 4.73 13.60 -11.90
N ARG A 79 5.89 13.94 -12.48
CA ARG A 79 6.75 12.98 -13.20
C ARG A 79 7.20 11.82 -12.31
N GLY A 80 7.55 12.07 -11.06
CA GLY A 80 7.92 11.06 -10.08
C GLY A 80 6.74 10.20 -9.61
N HIS A 81 5.51 10.68 -9.80
CA HIS A 81 4.30 9.98 -9.38
C HIS A 81 3.83 8.96 -10.43
N SER A 82 3.97 9.26 -11.72
CA SER A 82 3.48 8.43 -12.83
C SER A 82 4.49 7.40 -13.33
N ALA A 83 5.78 7.67 -13.22
CA ALA A 83 6.81 6.75 -13.68
C ALA A 83 6.70 5.32 -13.09
N PRO A 84 6.29 5.11 -11.83
CA PRO A 84 6.07 3.77 -11.29
C PRO A 84 4.92 3.01 -11.97
N LEU A 85 3.92 3.67 -12.54
CA LEU A 85 2.80 3.02 -13.21
C LEU A 85 3.29 2.13 -14.37
N SER A 86 4.07 2.71 -15.29
CA SER A 86 4.63 1.95 -16.40
C SER A 86 5.73 0.99 -15.98
N ARG A 87 6.59 1.38 -15.02
CA ARG A 87 7.69 0.53 -14.55
C ARG A 87 7.18 -0.77 -13.90
N ILE A 88 6.14 -0.69 -13.09
CA ILE A 88 5.56 -1.87 -12.44
C ILE A 88 4.82 -2.73 -13.46
N LEU A 89 4.15 -2.12 -14.44
CA LEU A 89 3.55 -2.85 -15.54
C LEU A 89 4.60 -3.67 -16.29
N GLN A 90 5.70 -3.04 -16.71
CA GLN A 90 6.79 -3.72 -17.42
C GLN A 90 7.44 -4.82 -16.58
N ARG A 91 7.71 -4.56 -15.31
CA ARG A 91 8.25 -5.56 -14.41
C ARG A 91 7.35 -6.78 -14.28
N GLY A 92 6.04 -6.58 -14.22
CA GLY A 92 5.09 -7.69 -14.14
C GLY A 92 5.03 -8.52 -15.42
N LYS A 93 5.11 -7.86 -16.60
CA LYS A 93 5.27 -8.56 -17.88
C LYS A 93 6.54 -9.44 -17.88
N MET A 94 7.69 -8.88 -17.52
CA MET A 94 8.94 -9.63 -17.44
C MET A 94 8.90 -10.81 -16.47
N LEU A 95 8.07 -10.74 -15.41
CA LEU A 95 7.90 -11.81 -14.43
C LEU A 95 6.76 -12.77 -14.79
N GLY A 96 6.12 -12.63 -15.96
CA GLY A 96 5.02 -13.46 -16.41
C GLY A 96 3.74 -13.34 -15.55
N ARG A 97 3.59 -12.26 -14.79
CA ARG A 97 2.43 -12.06 -13.90
C ARG A 97 1.19 -11.60 -14.64
N TRP A 98 1.36 -11.01 -15.78
CA TRP A 98 0.33 -10.63 -16.73
C TRP A 98 0.91 -10.66 -18.17
N PRO A 99 0.04 -10.79 -19.17
CA PRO A 99 0.44 -10.93 -20.55
C PRO A 99 1.13 -9.66 -21.08
N ASP A 100 2.01 -9.84 -22.06
CA ASP A 100 2.76 -8.71 -22.66
C ASP A 100 1.86 -7.67 -23.33
N GLY A 101 0.74 -8.11 -23.90
CA GLY A 101 -0.25 -7.24 -24.55
C GLY A 101 -1.09 -6.39 -23.60
N ILE A 102 -1.01 -6.59 -22.27
CA ILE A 102 -1.82 -5.79 -21.33
C ILE A 102 -1.41 -4.32 -21.37
N GLU A 103 -2.39 -3.43 -21.49
CA GLU A 103 -2.16 -2.00 -21.52
C GLU A 103 -2.10 -1.37 -20.13
N GLN A 104 -1.46 -0.19 -20.04
CA GLN A 104 -1.43 0.58 -18.80
C GLN A 104 -2.84 1.04 -18.44
N PRO A 105 -3.31 0.81 -17.20
CA PRO A 105 -4.70 1.08 -16.84
C PRO A 105 -5.00 2.57 -16.67
N VAL A 106 -3.99 3.39 -16.43
CA VAL A 106 -4.13 4.85 -16.29
C VAL A 106 -3.10 5.51 -17.19
N LYS A 107 -3.58 6.24 -18.20
CA LYS A 107 -2.74 6.93 -19.17
C LYS A 107 -2.60 8.42 -18.82
N PRO A 108 -1.40 9.02 -18.92
CA PRO A 108 -1.24 10.44 -18.72
C PRO A 108 -1.85 11.23 -19.89
N LEU A 109 -2.50 12.33 -19.58
CA LEU A 109 -3.02 13.32 -20.53
C LEU A 109 -2.11 14.55 -20.55
N GLY A 110 -1.91 15.14 -21.71
CA GLY A 110 -1.15 16.38 -21.87
C GLY A 110 -0.44 16.46 -23.21
N PRO A 111 0.14 17.62 -23.53
CA PRO A 111 0.78 17.89 -24.82
C PRO A 111 2.11 17.11 -25.03
N GLY A 112 2.52 16.30 -24.06
CA GLY A 112 3.81 15.63 -24.09
C GLY A 112 4.94 16.45 -23.41
N PHE A 113 6.21 16.09 -23.69
CA PHE A 113 7.41 16.75 -23.14
C PHE A 113 7.45 16.90 -21.61
N GLY A 114 6.76 15.99 -20.89
CA GLY A 114 6.75 15.97 -19.42
C GLY A 114 5.72 16.87 -18.77
N LYS A 115 4.93 17.61 -19.53
CA LYS A 115 3.76 18.33 -19.02
C LYS A 115 2.57 17.38 -18.94
N VAL A 116 2.13 17.07 -17.73
CA VAL A 116 0.95 16.24 -17.46
C VAL A 116 -0.18 17.17 -17.01
N GLU A 117 -1.28 17.15 -17.75
CA GLU A 117 -2.50 17.92 -17.48
C GLU A 117 -3.51 17.10 -16.67
N GLY A 118 -3.38 15.77 -16.73
CA GLY A 118 -4.23 14.85 -16.01
C GLY A 118 -3.90 13.40 -16.31
N TYR A 119 -4.78 12.53 -15.84
CA TYR A 119 -4.73 11.10 -16.09
C TYR A 119 -6.11 10.60 -16.46
N GLU A 120 -6.15 9.58 -17.32
CA GLU A 120 -7.39 8.95 -17.75
C GLU A 120 -7.31 7.45 -17.56
N MET A 121 -8.41 6.89 -17.02
CA MET A 121 -8.67 5.46 -16.91
C MET A 121 -9.89 5.12 -17.78
N PRO A 122 -9.84 4.11 -18.65
CA PRO A 122 -11.00 3.63 -19.39
C PRO A 122 -12.16 3.26 -18.47
N ALA A 123 -13.39 3.57 -18.88
CA ALA A 123 -14.56 3.41 -18.03
C ALA A 123 -14.83 1.94 -17.65
N ASP A 124 -14.51 0.99 -18.51
CA ASP A 124 -14.60 -0.44 -18.29
C ASP A 124 -13.64 -0.96 -17.20
N LEU A 125 -12.53 -0.25 -16.97
CA LEU A 125 -11.57 -0.59 -15.92
C LEU A 125 -11.94 -0.06 -14.53
N ILE A 126 -12.81 0.93 -14.44
CA ILE A 126 -13.21 1.54 -13.16
C ILE A 126 -13.75 0.49 -12.18
N PRO A 127 -14.74 -0.36 -12.52
CA PRO A 127 -15.26 -1.35 -11.58
C PRO A 127 -14.21 -2.39 -11.17
N VAL A 128 -13.32 -2.77 -12.07
CA VAL A 128 -12.23 -3.72 -11.82
C VAL A 128 -11.24 -3.15 -10.80
N PHE A 129 -10.79 -1.92 -10.99
CA PHE A 129 -9.87 -1.27 -10.06
C PHE A 129 -10.54 -0.83 -8.77
N GLN A 130 -11.83 -0.54 -8.76
CA GLN A 130 -12.59 -0.28 -7.53
C GLN A 130 -12.63 -1.52 -6.63
N ALA A 131 -12.85 -2.70 -7.19
CA ALA A 131 -12.79 -3.96 -6.47
C ALA A 131 -11.37 -4.22 -5.93
N ALA A 132 -10.35 -4.05 -6.77
CA ALA A 132 -8.95 -4.21 -6.41
C ALA A 132 -8.51 -3.29 -5.25
N ILE A 133 -8.92 -2.02 -5.26
CA ILE A 133 -8.64 -1.06 -4.20
C ILE A 133 -9.26 -1.54 -2.89
N ARG A 134 -10.56 -1.91 -2.91
CA ARG A 134 -11.26 -2.42 -1.72
C ARG A 134 -10.57 -3.64 -1.12
N ASN A 135 -10.14 -4.58 -1.96
CA ASN A 135 -9.43 -5.78 -1.52
C ASN A 135 -8.12 -5.44 -0.80
N VAL A 136 -7.33 -4.52 -1.35
CA VAL A 136 -6.06 -4.12 -0.75
C VAL A 136 -6.28 -3.33 0.55
N GLU A 137 -7.27 -2.46 0.62
CA GLU A 137 -7.60 -1.68 1.82
C GLU A 137 -8.13 -2.59 2.94
N ASN A 138 -8.96 -3.58 2.61
CA ASN A 138 -9.47 -4.57 3.56
C ASN A 138 -8.34 -5.43 4.14
N LEU A 139 -7.43 -5.93 3.30
CA LEU A 139 -6.26 -6.69 3.74
C LEU A 139 -5.35 -5.86 4.66
N HIS A 140 -5.16 -4.58 4.33
CA HIS A 140 -4.37 -3.68 5.16
C HIS A 140 -5.02 -3.45 6.51
N SER A 141 -6.32 -3.19 6.54
CA SER A 141 -7.08 -2.97 7.78
C SER A 141 -7.08 -4.21 8.68
N ALA A 142 -7.27 -5.39 8.11
CA ALA A 142 -7.20 -6.66 8.85
C ALA A 142 -5.83 -6.85 9.50
N LYS A 143 -4.75 -6.61 8.74
CA LYS A 143 -3.38 -6.74 9.26
C LYS A 143 -3.04 -5.71 10.34
N VAL A 144 -3.54 -4.47 10.21
CA VAL A 144 -3.38 -3.44 11.24
C VAL A 144 -4.12 -3.81 12.53
N ASN A 145 -5.31 -4.38 12.42
CA ASN A 145 -6.08 -4.83 13.58
C ASN A 145 -5.39 -6.00 14.29
N GLU A 146 -4.93 -6.99 13.54
CA GLU A 146 -4.13 -8.12 14.07
C GLU A 146 -2.88 -7.63 14.84
N LEU A 147 -2.15 -6.67 14.25
CA LEU A 147 -0.98 -6.08 14.91
C LEU A 147 -1.36 -5.32 16.19
N ARG A 148 -2.45 -4.56 16.18
CA ARG A 148 -2.94 -3.86 17.38
C ARG A 148 -3.33 -4.83 18.49
N GLU A 149 -3.98 -5.92 18.15
CA GLU A 149 -4.35 -6.97 19.10
C GLU A 149 -3.10 -7.67 19.68
N SER A 150 -2.12 -7.96 18.83
CA SER A 150 -0.83 -8.53 19.28
C SER A 150 -0.08 -7.59 20.23
N ILE A 151 -0.03 -6.28 19.92
CA ILE A 151 0.59 -5.27 20.80
C ILE A 151 -0.18 -5.19 22.13
N ARG A 152 -1.50 -5.26 22.09
CA ARG A 152 -2.34 -5.21 23.29
C ARG A 152 -2.15 -6.43 24.16
N ALA A 153 -2.05 -7.62 23.56
CA ALA A 153 -1.81 -8.88 24.27
C ALA A 153 -0.42 -8.96 24.90
N ASN A 154 0.59 -8.36 24.24
CA ASN A 154 1.97 -8.33 24.73
C ASN A 154 2.31 -7.06 25.51
N ARG A 155 1.32 -6.26 25.88
CA ARG A 155 1.58 -5.07 26.70
C ARG A 155 2.07 -5.52 28.08
N PRO A 156 3.30 -5.14 28.49
CA PRO A 156 3.75 -5.45 29.84
C PRO A 156 2.79 -4.82 30.86
N GLU A 157 2.50 -5.55 31.92
CA GLU A 157 1.71 -5.01 33.02
C GLU A 157 2.31 -3.68 33.47
N PRO A 158 1.49 -2.68 33.79
CA PRO A 158 2.00 -1.42 34.29
C PRO A 158 2.88 -1.71 35.52
N ILE A 159 4.13 -1.24 35.46
CA ILE A 159 5.05 -1.36 36.57
C ILE A 159 4.35 -0.77 37.78
N ASN A 160 4.11 -1.60 38.80
CA ASN A 160 3.50 -1.16 40.03
C ASN A 160 4.54 -0.31 40.80
N ASP A 161 4.57 0.98 40.54
CA ASP A 161 5.46 1.92 41.20
C ASP A 161 5.11 2.19 42.67
N ALA A 162 4.05 1.57 43.20
CA ALA A 162 3.61 1.74 44.59
C ALA A 162 4.73 1.44 45.61
N PRO A 163 5.51 0.33 45.48
CA PRO A 163 6.63 0.09 46.42
C PRO A 163 7.71 1.16 46.37
N LEU A 164 7.99 1.71 45.21
CA LEU A 164 8.98 2.76 45.02
C LEU A 164 8.51 4.09 45.62
N ARG A 165 7.26 4.43 45.43
CA ARG A 165 6.66 5.66 46.04
C ARG A 165 6.63 5.57 47.55
N ASP A 166 6.31 4.39 48.12
CA ASP A 166 6.33 4.15 49.56
C ASP A 166 7.74 4.18 50.16
N ALA A 167 8.75 3.70 49.41
CA ALA A 167 10.14 3.76 49.83
C ALA A 167 10.67 5.21 49.84
N VAL A 168 10.34 6.00 48.81
CA VAL A 168 10.72 7.43 48.76
C VAL A 168 10.02 8.20 49.87
N ALA A 169 8.72 7.97 50.10
CA ALA A 169 7.98 8.64 51.17
C ALA A 169 8.57 8.34 52.58
N ARG A 170 9.01 7.08 52.83
CA ARG A 170 9.70 6.72 54.08
C ARG A 170 11.04 7.40 54.25
N GLN A 171 11.78 7.55 53.16
CA GLN A 171 13.09 8.22 53.19
C GLN A 171 12.93 9.71 53.46
N ASP A 172 11.95 10.36 52.83
CA ASP A 172 11.63 11.78 53.09
C ASP A 172 11.12 12.02 54.53
N ALA A 173 10.34 11.10 55.09
CA ALA A 173 9.91 11.16 56.49
C ALA A 173 11.09 11.02 57.45
N ALA A 174 12.06 10.10 57.19
CA ALA A 174 13.22 9.90 57.98
C ALA A 174 14.21 11.12 57.97
N MET A 175 14.30 11.79 56.84
CA MET A 175 15.12 13.03 56.75
C MET A 175 14.52 14.20 57.55
N ARG A 176 13.19 14.28 57.62
CA ARG A 176 12.50 15.36 58.39
C ARG A 176 12.62 15.19 59.90
N THR A 177 12.72 13.95 60.41
CA THR A 177 12.86 13.71 61.85
C THR A 177 14.29 13.90 62.37
N ASN A 178 15.33 13.86 61.51
CA ASN A 178 16.70 14.08 61.92
C ASN A 178 17.18 15.55 61.87
N GLY A 179 16.31 16.48 61.55
CA GLY A 179 16.61 17.89 61.36
C GLY A 179 16.17 18.83 62.51
N GLU A 180 15.89 18.33 63.74
CA GLU A 180 15.65 19.24 64.86
C GLU A 180 16.99 19.89 65.30
N PRO A 181 17.10 21.22 65.21
CA PRO A 181 18.23 21.93 65.80
C PRO A 181 18.13 21.90 67.30
N THR A 182 19.08 21.29 67.98
CA THR A 182 19.27 21.46 69.41
C THR A 182 19.66 22.92 69.67
N ASP A 183 18.64 23.67 70.12
CA ASP A 183 18.82 25.02 70.66
C ASP A 183 19.70 24.94 71.92
N ARG A 184 20.95 25.34 71.81
CA ARG A 184 21.87 25.54 72.97
C ARG A 184 21.74 26.99 73.39
N THR A 185 20.79 27.20 74.29
CA THR A 185 20.85 28.34 75.18
C THR A 185 22.19 28.38 75.94
N THR A 186 22.97 29.39 75.72
CA THR A 186 24.15 29.75 76.61
C THR A 186 23.79 31.07 77.22
N GLU A 187 23.43 31.02 78.52
CA GLU A 187 23.53 32.15 79.46
C GLU A 187 25.00 32.53 79.68
N LYS A 188 25.37 33.78 79.51
CA LYS A 188 25.91 34.72 80.43
C LYS A 188 26.19 36.03 79.75
#